data_57cb8d814d7bd25253521f0bce53a475
#
_entry.id   57cb8d814d7bd25253521f0bce53a475
#
_cell.length_a   1.000
_cell.length_b   1.000
_cell.length_c   1.000
_cell.angle_alpha   90.00
_cell.angle_beta   90.00
_cell.angle_gamma   90.00
#
_symmetry.space_group_name_H-M   'P 1'
#
loop_
_entity.id
_entity.type
_entity.pdbx_description
1 polymer ?
#
loop_
_entity_poly.entity_id
_entity_poly.type
_entity_poly.pdbx_seq_one_letter_code
_entity_poly.pdbx_strand_id
1 'polypeptide(L)'
;MKVFCGMLIAAATIAAAPMALAQAPASGTAYVVTYIEILPSAQGEAAGLLKQVAAASRKEAGNQRFDILQRIDRKNQFAILEAWTDLKAAEAHAAGAALKQFKDKLKPIQASFYDERPSKGIAVAPSPSSVGRNAVFAITHVDVTPPNTDGCIAMLKKLADDTRKETKSEQFEAWQQNNRANHFTVTEIWKDRAAIDSHVMAAATKDFREKLGPMSGALYDERLYKSL
;
A
#
# COMPACT_ATOMS: atom_id res chain seq x y z
N MET A 1 -63.54 -8.30 42.10
CA MET A 1 -63.06 -8.30 40.68
C MET A 1 -61.71 -7.60 40.70
N LYS A 2 -60.61 -8.33 40.65
CA LYS A 2 -59.25 -7.76 40.60
C LYS A 2 -58.73 -7.97 39.16
N VAL A 3 -58.49 -6.87 38.46
CA VAL A 3 -57.95 -6.86 37.11
C VAL A 3 -56.44 -6.84 37.24
N PHE A 4 -55.76 -7.90 36.77
CA PHE A 4 -54.30 -7.99 36.64
C PHE A 4 -53.92 -7.39 35.29
N CYS A 5 -53.19 -6.27 35.32
CA CYS A 5 -52.58 -5.66 34.14
C CYS A 5 -51.19 -6.31 33.91
N GLY A 6 -51.09 -7.18 32.93
CA GLY A 6 -49.79 -7.83 32.59
C GLY A 6 -48.98 -6.90 31.69
N MET A 7 -47.80 -6.50 32.18
CA MET A 7 -46.84 -5.67 31.45
C MET A 7 -45.93 -6.59 30.66
N LEU A 8 -46.10 -6.61 29.31
CA LEU A 8 -45.17 -7.31 28.39
C LEU A 8 -43.90 -6.46 28.23
N ILE A 9 -42.79 -6.98 28.73
CA ILE A 9 -41.45 -6.45 28.45
C ILE A 9 -40.95 -7.11 27.18
N ALA A 10 -40.88 -6.36 26.08
CA ALA A 10 -40.24 -6.79 24.86
C ALA A 10 -38.71 -6.60 25.01
N ALA A 11 -37.98 -7.72 25.12
CA ALA A 11 -36.53 -7.72 25.08
C ALA A 11 -36.05 -7.56 23.64
N ALA A 12 -35.48 -6.41 23.30
CA ALA A 12 -34.80 -6.17 22.03
C ALA A 12 -33.42 -6.83 22.07
N THR A 13 -33.25 -7.93 21.35
CA THR A 13 -31.94 -8.54 21.13
C THR A 13 -31.17 -7.72 20.07
N ILE A 14 -30.17 -6.98 20.51
CA ILE A 14 -29.20 -6.33 19.63
C ILE A 14 -28.28 -7.41 19.09
N ALA A 15 -28.48 -7.80 17.83
CA ALA A 15 -27.54 -8.66 17.10
C ALA A 15 -26.28 -7.84 16.79
N ALA A 16 -25.21 -8.10 17.51
CA ALA A 16 -23.88 -7.58 17.16
C ALA A 16 -23.44 -8.24 15.84
N ALA A 17 -23.29 -7.44 14.78
CA ALA A 17 -22.69 -7.89 13.54
C ALA A 17 -21.23 -8.30 13.82
N PRO A 18 -20.76 -9.45 13.31
CA PRO A 18 -19.37 -9.84 13.46
C PRO A 18 -18.48 -8.81 12.77
N MET A 19 -17.59 -8.17 13.53
CA MET A 19 -16.48 -7.41 12.95
C MET A 19 -15.62 -8.40 12.17
N ALA A 20 -15.56 -8.24 10.86
CA ALA A 20 -14.64 -8.98 10.02
C ALA A 20 -13.22 -8.60 10.45
N LEU A 21 -12.53 -9.50 11.14
CA LEU A 21 -11.10 -9.37 11.43
C LEU A 21 -10.38 -9.38 10.09
N ALA A 22 -9.65 -8.31 9.77
CA ALA A 22 -8.78 -8.28 8.61
C ALA A 22 -7.78 -9.43 8.72
N GLN A 23 -7.78 -10.31 7.72
CA GLN A 23 -6.97 -11.52 7.73
C GLN A 23 -5.50 -11.14 7.58
N ALA A 24 -4.63 -11.63 8.47
CA ALA A 24 -3.19 -11.43 8.34
C ALA A 24 -2.70 -12.00 6.99
N PRO A 25 -1.77 -11.30 6.29
CA PRO A 25 -1.24 -11.80 5.02
C PRO A 25 -0.62 -13.17 5.21
N ALA A 26 -1.00 -14.12 4.32
CA ALA A 26 -0.46 -15.47 4.34
C ALA A 26 1.03 -15.47 4.01
N SER A 27 1.77 -16.43 4.56
CA SER A 27 3.16 -16.68 4.15
C SER A 27 3.15 -17.06 2.66
N GLY A 28 3.77 -16.24 1.81
CA GLY A 28 3.75 -16.45 0.36
C GLY A 28 3.05 -15.34 -0.44
N THR A 29 2.38 -14.39 0.21
CA THR A 29 1.79 -13.22 -0.46
C THR A 29 2.84 -12.49 -1.30
N ALA A 30 2.52 -12.29 -2.59
CA ALA A 30 3.34 -11.51 -3.50
C ALA A 30 2.87 -10.05 -3.51
N TYR A 31 3.82 -9.13 -3.46
CA TYR A 31 3.58 -7.69 -3.51
C TYR A 31 4.18 -7.10 -4.78
N VAL A 32 3.51 -6.12 -5.36
CA VAL A 32 4.05 -5.38 -6.50
C VAL A 32 3.82 -3.89 -6.28
N VAL A 33 4.86 -3.09 -6.47
CA VAL A 33 4.71 -1.65 -6.65
C VAL A 33 5.04 -1.30 -8.09
N THR A 34 4.15 -0.54 -8.73
CA THR A 34 4.34 -0.06 -10.10
C THR A 34 4.32 1.46 -10.12
N TYR A 35 5.32 2.07 -10.73
CA TYR A 35 5.38 3.52 -10.95
C TYR A 35 5.08 3.84 -12.42
N ILE A 36 4.25 4.84 -12.63
CA ILE A 36 3.78 5.28 -13.94
C ILE A 36 3.91 6.79 -14.03
N GLU A 37 4.59 7.27 -15.04
CA GLU A 37 4.63 8.69 -15.39
C GLU A 37 4.11 8.88 -16.81
N ILE A 38 3.20 9.82 -16.96
CA ILE A 38 2.55 10.12 -18.23
C ILE A 38 2.77 11.56 -18.65
N LEU A 39 2.47 11.88 -19.91
CA LEU A 39 2.47 13.25 -20.39
C LEU A 39 1.49 14.10 -19.55
N PRO A 40 1.88 15.30 -19.11
CA PRO A 40 1.03 16.14 -18.26
C PRO A 40 -0.36 16.43 -18.85
N SER A 41 -0.48 16.48 -20.19
CA SER A 41 -1.73 16.69 -20.90
C SER A 41 -2.70 15.49 -20.85
N ALA A 42 -2.19 14.29 -20.53
CA ALA A 42 -2.96 13.04 -20.57
C ALA A 42 -3.42 12.55 -19.18
N GLN A 43 -3.36 13.39 -18.14
CA GLN A 43 -3.70 12.98 -16.76
C GLN A 43 -5.10 12.38 -16.63
N GLY A 44 -6.11 13.01 -17.24
CA GLY A 44 -7.49 12.55 -17.18
C GLY A 44 -7.70 11.20 -17.87
N GLU A 45 -7.07 11.02 -19.05
CA GLU A 45 -7.10 9.77 -19.80
C GLU A 45 -6.46 8.63 -18.97
N ALA A 46 -5.24 8.86 -18.46
CA ALA A 46 -4.55 7.88 -17.62
C ALA A 46 -5.34 7.50 -16.38
N ALA A 47 -5.96 8.48 -15.69
CA ALA A 47 -6.81 8.21 -14.53
C ALA A 47 -8.00 7.30 -14.89
N GLY A 48 -8.62 7.52 -16.07
CA GLY A 48 -9.68 6.66 -16.60
C GLY A 48 -9.20 5.22 -16.87
N LEU A 49 -8.05 5.07 -17.54
CA LEU A 49 -7.45 3.77 -17.81
C LEU A 49 -7.07 3.02 -16.53
N LEU A 50 -6.49 3.72 -15.55
CA LEU A 50 -6.12 3.16 -14.26
C LEU A 50 -7.34 2.66 -13.48
N LYS A 51 -8.45 3.41 -13.45
CA LYS A 51 -9.69 2.97 -12.83
C LYS A 51 -10.28 1.72 -13.50
N GLN A 52 -10.19 1.64 -14.83
CA GLN A 52 -10.68 0.47 -15.58
C GLN A 52 -9.85 -0.79 -15.26
N VAL A 53 -8.51 -0.71 -15.31
CA VAL A 53 -7.66 -1.86 -14.97
C VAL A 53 -7.85 -2.27 -13.52
N ALA A 54 -7.96 -1.34 -12.58
CA ALA A 54 -8.22 -1.67 -11.17
C ALA A 54 -9.54 -2.41 -10.98
N ALA A 55 -10.60 -1.99 -11.66
CA ALA A 55 -11.91 -2.65 -11.60
C ALA A 55 -11.88 -4.08 -12.16
N ALA A 56 -11.02 -4.36 -13.14
CA ALA A 56 -10.79 -5.69 -13.67
C ALA A 56 -9.93 -6.52 -12.72
N SER A 57 -8.76 -6.00 -12.32
CA SER A 57 -7.78 -6.73 -11.51
C SER A 57 -8.29 -7.12 -10.12
N ARG A 58 -9.14 -6.29 -9.51
CA ARG A 58 -9.80 -6.63 -8.23
C ARG A 58 -10.73 -7.83 -8.30
N LYS A 59 -11.12 -8.27 -9.49
CA LYS A 59 -11.97 -9.46 -9.71
C LYS A 59 -11.16 -10.71 -10.04
N GLU A 60 -9.87 -10.58 -10.26
CA GLU A 60 -9.00 -11.69 -10.60
C GLU A 60 -8.77 -12.60 -9.40
N ALA A 61 -8.66 -13.90 -9.67
CA ALA A 61 -8.38 -14.88 -8.64
C ALA A 61 -7.06 -14.60 -7.95
N GLY A 62 -7.06 -14.59 -6.61
CA GLY A 62 -5.88 -14.33 -5.80
C GLY A 62 -5.59 -12.85 -5.57
N ASN A 63 -6.35 -11.92 -6.14
CA ASN A 63 -6.19 -10.51 -5.78
C ASN A 63 -6.60 -10.27 -4.33
N GLN A 64 -5.71 -9.63 -3.56
CA GLN A 64 -5.96 -9.20 -2.17
C GLN A 64 -5.98 -7.68 -2.05
N ARG A 65 -5.27 -6.97 -2.95
CA ARG A 65 -5.15 -5.51 -2.96
C ARG A 65 -4.83 -5.03 -4.37
N PHE A 66 -5.47 -3.96 -4.79
CA PHE A 66 -5.13 -3.25 -6.02
C PHE A 66 -5.49 -1.77 -5.84
N ASP A 67 -4.54 -0.98 -5.36
CA ASP A 67 -4.72 0.44 -5.07
C ASP A 67 -4.09 1.30 -6.16
N ILE A 68 -4.87 2.23 -6.67
CA ILE A 68 -4.39 3.25 -7.60
C ILE A 68 -4.16 4.54 -6.83
N LEU A 69 -2.97 5.07 -6.94
CA LEU A 69 -2.53 6.24 -6.22
C LEU A 69 -2.06 7.31 -7.20
N GLN A 70 -2.45 8.57 -6.98
CA GLN A 70 -1.94 9.71 -7.72
C GLN A 70 -1.03 10.55 -6.82
N ARG A 71 0.15 10.89 -7.31
CA ARG A 71 1.12 11.68 -6.57
C ARG A 71 0.59 13.09 -6.29
N ILE A 72 0.81 13.60 -5.06
CA ILE A 72 0.21 14.85 -4.60
C ILE A 72 0.82 16.06 -5.32
N ASP A 73 2.14 16.09 -5.42
CA ASP A 73 2.94 17.19 -5.98
C ASP A 73 3.17 17.09 -7.49
N ARG A 74 2.95 15.89 -8.09
CA ARG A 74 3.11 15.63 -9.52
C ARG A 74 1.93 14.81 -10.05
N LYS A 75 0.89 15.50 -10.49
CA LYS A 75 -0.39 14.89 -10.91
C LYS A 75 -0.29 13.94 -12.11
N ASN A 76 0.79 14.02 -12.89
CA ASN A 76 1.11 13.10 -13.98
C ASN A 76 1.88 11.85 -13.55
N GLN A 77 2.10 11.67 -12.24
CA GLN A 77 2.73 10.48 -11.69
C GLN A 77 1.72 9.69 -10.86
N PHE A 78 1.70 8.38 -11.10
CA PHE A 78 0.82 7.43 -10.43
C PHE A 78 1.64 6.27 -9.87
N ALA A 79 1.08 5.59 -8.88
CA ALA A 79 1.57 4.32 -8.41
C ALA A 79 0.42 3.32 -8.31
N ILE A 80 0.73 2.03 -8.50
CA ILE A 80 -0.17 0.92 -8.21
C ILE A 80 0.48 0.11 -7.09
N LEU A 81 -0.28 -0.18 -6.03
CA LEU A 81 0.11 -1.12 -5.00
C LEU A 81 -0.75 -2.37 -5.10
N GLU A 82 -0.10 -3.51 -5.24
CA GLU A 82 -0.77 -4.79 -5.40
C GLU A 82 -0.35 -5.78 -4.31
N ALA A 83 -1.29 -6.62 -3.89
CA ALA A 83 -1.03 -7.82 -3.12
C ALA A 83 -1.82 -8.98 -3.71
N TRP A 84 -1.15 -10.11 -3.87
CA TRP A 84 -1.68 -11.34 -4.45
C TRP A 84 -1.46 -12.51 -3.49
N THR A 85 -2.37 -13.48 -3.48
CA THR A 85 -2.28 -14.65 -2.58
C THR A 85 -0.92 -15.34 -2.64
N ASP A 86 -0.30 -15.34 -3.82
CA ASP A 86 1.01 -15.95 -4.07
C ASP A 86 1.64 -15.40 -5.37
N LEU A 87 2.87 -15.80 -5.64
CA LEU A 87 3.60 -15.41 -6.85
C LEU A 87 2.89 -15.87 -8.13
N LYS A 88 2.25 -17.04 -8.14
CA LYS A 88 1.55 -17.57 -9.32
C LYS A 88 0.36 -16.69 -9.69
N ALA A 89 -0.39 -16.20 -8.71
CA ALA A 89 -1.50 -15.27 -8.94
C ALA A 89 -0.99 -13.93 -9.50
N ALA A 90 0.12 -13.40 -8.96
CA ALA A 90 0.75 -12.19 -9.48
C ALA A 90 1.26 -12.37 -10.93
N GLU A 91 1.88 -13.50 -11.24
CA GLU A 91 2.35 -13.83 -12.60
C GLU A 91 1.19 -14.00 -13.58
N ALA A 92 0.09 -14.63 -13.16
CA ALA A 92 -1.11 -14.76 -13.96
C ALA A 92 -1.72 -13.38 -14.30
N HIS A 93 -1.78 -12.47 -13.33
CA HIS A 93 -2.19 -11.08 -13.55
C HIS A 93 -1.23 -10.38 -14.54
N ALA A 94 0.09 -10.47 -14.33
CA ALA A 94 1.09 -9.84 -15.19
C ALA A 94 0.98 -10.29 -16.67
N ALA A 95 0.60 -11.56 -16.91
CA ALA A 95 0.34 -12.13 -18.22
C ALA A 95 -1.10 -11.88 -18.73
N GLY A 96 -1.97 -11.31 -17.91
CA GLY A 96 -3.40 -11.16 -18.17
C GLY A 96 -3.73 -10.19 -19.31
N ALA A 97 -4.80 -10.48 -20.04
CA ALA A 97 -5.24 -9.67 -21.19
C ALA A 97 -5.63 -8.24 -20.76
N ALA A 98 -6.23 -8.08 -19.57
CA ALA A 98 -6.65 -6.77 -19.07
C ALA A 98 -5.45 -5.85 -18.82
N LEU A 99 -4.38 -6.36 -18.17
CA LEU A 99 -3.16 -5.60 -17.94
C LEU A 99 -2.44 -5.30 -19.26
N LYS A 100 -2.40 -6.28 -20.19
CA LYS A 100 -1.82 -6.05 -21.52
C LYS A 100 -2.54 -4.92 -22.24
N GLN A 101 -3.86 -4.95 -22.33
CA GLN A 101 -4.66 -3.89 -22.96
C GLN A 101 -4.44 -2.52 -22.29
N PHE A 102 -4.33 -2.50 -20.97
CA PHE A 102 -4.00 -1.28 -20.23
C PHE A 102 -2.63 -0.74 -20.64
N LYS A 103 -1.58 -1.57 -20.64
CA LYS A 103 -0.22 -1.17 -21.04
C LYS A 103 -0.19 -0.68 -22.51
N ASP A 104 -0.90 -1.34 -23.41
CA ASP A 104 -0.99 -0.94 -24.83
C ASP A 104 -1.65 0.46 -25.00
N LYS A 105 -2.72 0.74 -24.22
CA LYS A 105 -3.39 2.06 -24.24
C LYS A 105 -2.58 3.14 -23.53
N LEU A 106 -1.80 2.77 -22.50
CA LEU A 106 -0.97 3.70 -21.75
C LEU A 106 0.25 4.16 -22.58
N LYS A 107 0.82 3.25 -23.40
CA LYS A 107 2.06 3.44 -24.13
C LYS A 107 2.16 4.78 -24.92
N PRO A 108 1.15 5.23 -25.67
CA PRO A 108 1.25 6.49 -26.43
C PRO A 108 1.28 7.75 -25.55
N ILE A 109 0.86 7.66 -24.29
CA ILE A 109 0.80 8.78 -23.35
C ILE A 109 1.85 8.69 -22.24
N GLN A 110 2.69 7.65 -22.22
CA GLN A 110 3.77 7.50 -21.24
C GLN A 110 4.87 8.55 -21.45
N ALA A 111 5.37 9.12 -20.35
CA ALA A 111 6.54 9.98 -20.31
C ALA A 111 7.80 9.24 -19.80
N SER A 112 7.63 8.11 -19.10
CA SER A 112 8.73 7.25 -18.65
C SER A 112 8.36 5.77 -18.78
N PHE A 113 9.32 4.88 -18.48
CA PHE A 113 9.08 3.44 -18.47
C PHE A 113 8.04 3.04 -17.44
N TYR A 114 7.28 1.99 -17.72
CA TYR A 114 6.43 1.29 -16.77
C TYR A 114 7.34 0.51 -15.81
N ASP A 115 7.52 1.04 -14.60
CA ASP A 115 8.47 0.51 -13.62
C ASP A 115 7.74 -0.37 -12.61
N GLU A 116 7.74 -1.66 -12.87
CA GLU A 116 7.08 -2.69 -12.07
C GLU A 116 8.12 -3.44 -11.21
N ARG A 117 7.89 -3.49 -9.91
CA ARG A 117 8.82 -4.03 -8.92
C ARG A 117 8.18 -5.12 -8.07
N PRO A 118 8.22 -6.39 -8.53
CA PRO A 118 7.78 -7.53 -7.73
C PRO A 118 8.62 -7.68 -6.46
N SER A 119 7.95 -7.93 -5.34
CA SER A 119 8.55 -7.91 -4.02
C SER A 119 7.94 -8.99 -3.11
N LYS A 120 8.65 -9.34 -2.06
CA LYS A 120 8.14 -10.13 -0.93
C LYS A 120 8.00 -9.26 0.31
N GLY A 121 7.02 -9.55 1.15
CA GLY A 121 6.84 -8.86 2.42
C GLY A 121 7.92 -9.21 3.44
N ILE A 122 8.45 -8.21 4.15
CA ILE A 122 9.40 -8.40 5.26
C ILE A 122 8.83 -7.89 6.59
N ALA A 123 7.97 -6.89 6.55
CA ALA A 123 7.19 -6.42 7.68
C ALA A 123 5.82 -5.99 7.15
N VAL A 124 4.85 -6.89 7.18
CA VAL A 124 3.52 -6.69 6.57
C VAL A 124 2.44 -6.63 7.64
N ALA A 125 1.32 -6.00 7.32
CA ALA A 125 0.15 -5.85 8.18
C ALA A 125 -1.12 -6.10 7.35
N PRO A 126 -2.25 -6.45 8.00
CA PRO A 126 -3.52 -6.50 7.32
C PRO A 126 -3.85 -5.16 6.69
N SER A 127 -4.40 -5.18 5.47
CA SER A 127 -4.91 -3.96 4.85
C SER A 127 -6.09 -3.41 5.66
N PRO A 128 -6.19 -2.09 5.85
CA PRO A 128 -7.34 -1.50 6.51
C PRO A 128 -8.62 -1.80 5.72
N SER A 129 -9.72 -2.06 6.43
CA SER A 129 -11.03 -2.35 5.81
C SER A 129 -11.60 -1.17 5.00
N SER A 130 -11.18 0.02 5.34
CA SER A 130 -11.50 1.25 4.63
C SER A 130 -10.42 2.29 4.89
N VAL A 131 -10.19 3.15 3.92
CA VAL A 131 -9.26 4.27 4.01
C VAL A 131 -10.04 5.57 3.97
N GLY A 132 -9.77 6.46 4.92
CA GLY A 132 -10.46 7.75 5.03
C GLY A 132 -10.19 8.64 3.81
N ARG A 133 -11.16 9.50 3.44
CA ARG A 133 -11.05 10.43 2.29
C ARG A 133 -9.82 11.36 2.39
N ASN A 134 -9.39 11.70 3.59
CA ASN A 134 -8.24 12.57 3.84
C ASN A 134 -6.91 11.80 3.95
N ALA A 135 -6.94 10.47 3.89
CA ALA A 135 -5.75 9.65 4.04
C ALA A 135 -4.65 10.03 3.05
N VAL A 136 -3.42 9.95 3.52
CA VAL A 136 -2.20 10.14 2.73
C VAL A 136 -1.46 8.83 2.68
N PHE A 137 -1.09 8.42 1.48
CA PHE A 137 -0.21 7.29 1.25
C PHE A 137 1.23 7.80 1.08
N ALA A 138 2.18 7.18 1.75
CA ALA A 138 3.59 7.37 1.46
C ALA A 138 4.16 6.10 0.84
N ILE A 139 4.95 6.26 -0.21
CA ILE A 139 5.75 5.20 -0.79
C ILE A 139 7.19 5.67 -0.75
N THR A 140 8.01 4.95 0.00
CA THR A 140 9.42 5.28 0.18
C THR A 140 10.30 4.20 -0.41
N HIS A 141 11.27 4.60 -1.22
CA HIS A 141 12.28 3.72 -1.74
C HIS A 141 13.52 3.76 -0.87
N VAL A 142 13.94 2.61 -0.37
CA VAL A 142 15.12 2.45 0.49
C VAL A 142 16.09 1.49 -0.18
N ASP A 143 17.23 2.01 -0.61
CA ASP A 143 18.30 1.23 -1.20
C ASP A 143 19.52 1.28 -0.30
N VAL A 144 20.07 0.12 0.00
CA VAL A 144 21.32 0.01 0.76
C VAL A 144 22.39 -0.67 -0.06
N THR A 145 23.63 -0.49 0.33
CA THR A 145 24.72 -1.29 -0.27
C THR A 145 24.55 -2.77 0.09
N PRO A 146 24.89 -3.71 -0.79
CA PRO A 146 24.60 -5.14 -0.60
C PRO A 146 25.03 -5.73 0.75
N PRO A 147 26.18 -5.39 1.35
CA PRO A 147 26.58 -5.92 2.66
C PRO A 147 25.63 -5.50 3.81
N ASN A 148 24.86 -4.44 3.62
CA ASN A 148 23.96 -3.88 4.64
C ASN A 148 22.52 -4.39 4.54
N THR A 149 22.24 -5.34 3.64
CA THR A 149 20.89 -5.86 3.38
C THR A 149 20.20 -6.35 4.66
N ASP A 150 20.85 -7.26 5.41
CA ASP A 150 20.25 -7.86 6.61
C ASP A 150 20.07 -6.84 7.75
N GLY A 151 21.03 -5.92 7.90
CA GLY A 151 20.92 -4.80 8.83
C GLY A 151 19.73 -3.90 8.52
N CYS A 152 19.51 -3.59 7.24
CA CYS A 152 18.36 -2.82 6.79
C CYS A 152 17.03 -3.53 7.06
N ILE A 153 16.96 -4.85 6.80
CA ILE A 153 15.76 -5.65 7.11
C ILE A 153 15.43 -5.57 8.61
N ALA A 154 16.42 -5.71 9.48
CA ALA A 154 16.21 -5.62 10.92
C ALA A 154 15.70 -4.22 11.35
N MET A 155 16.28 -3.16 10.78
CA MET A 155 15.86 -1.78 11.03
C MET A 155 14.44 -1.49 10.52
N LEU A 156 14.07 -1.98 9.32
CA LEU A 156 12.73 -1.80 8.75
C LEU A 156 11.67 -2.54 9.57
N LYS A 157 11.96 -3.74 10.07
CA LYS A 157 11.07 -4.46 10.99
C LYS A 157 10.85 -3.68 12.28
N LYS A 158 11.92 -3.16 12.87
CA LYS A 158 11.82 -2.33 14.08
C LYS A 158 11.01 -1.07 13.82
N LEU A 159 11.26 -0.37 12.73
CA LEU A 159 10.52 0.83 12.36
C LEU A 159 9.03 0.51 12.17
N ALA A 160 8.70 -0.62 11.52
CA ALA A 160 7.31 -1.07 11.37
C ALA A 160 6.62 -1.28 12.71
N ASP A 161 7.30 -1.95 13.66
CA ASP A 161 6.75 -2.22 15.00
C ASP A 161 6.53 -0.93 15.80
N ASP A 162 7.40 0.07 15.64
CA ASP A 162 7.27 1.35 16.32
C ASP A 162 6.19 2.23 15.67
N THR A 163 6.16 2.31 14.33
CA THR A 163 5.20 3.12 13.58
C THR A 163 3.76 2.63 13.76
N ARG A 164 3.55 1.32 13.84
CA ARG A 164 2.20 0.74 14.09
C ARG A 164 1.62 1.10 15.45
N LYS A 165 2.41 1.59 16.38
CA LYS A 165 1.95 2.10 17.68
C LYS A 165 1.51 3.56 17.62
N GLU A 166 1.80 4.26 16.54
CA GLU A 166 1.38 5.65 16.36
C GLU A 166 -0.12 5.72 16.09
N THR A 167 -0.83 6.55 16.85
CA THR A 167 -2.31 6.57 16.91
C THR A 167 -2.99 6.94 15.59
N LYS A 168 -2.26 7.52 14.64
CA LYS A 168 -2.78 7.94 13.32
C LYS A 168 -2.20 7.13 12.17
N SER A 169 -1.40 6.10 12.45
CA SER A 169 -0.93 5.13 11.47
C SER A 169 -2.07 4.15 11.18
N GLU A 170 -2.48 4.06 9.91
CA GLU A 170 -3.50 3.10 9.46
C GLU A 170 -2.84 1.84 8.89
N GLN A 171 -1.64 1.96 8.30
CA GLN A 171 -0.84 0.84 7.83
C GLN A 171 0.63 1.25 7.72
N PHE A 172 1.53 0.32 8.02
CA PHE A 172 2.96 0.40 7.70
C PHE A 172 3.44 -0.97 7.24
N GLU A 173 4.00 -1.03 6.05
CA GLU A 173 4.56 -2.24 5.47
C GLU A 173 5.93 -1.97 4.86
N ALA A 174 6.79 -2.98 4.92
CA ALA A 174 8.07 -2.97 4.21
C ALA A 174 8.19 -4.23 3.36
N TRP A 175 8.59 -4.05 2.10
CA TRP A 175 8.75 -5.09 1.10
C TRP A 175 10.17 -5.10 0.56
N GLN A 176 10.69 -6.28 0.23
CA GLN A 176 12.01 -6.47 -0.39
C GLN A 176 11.83 -6.85 -1.85
N GLN A 177 12.49 -6.16 -2.76
CA GLN A 177 12.40 -6.43 -4.18
C GLN A 177 13.01 -7.80 -4.52
N ASN A 178 12.31 -8.61 -5.35
CA ASN A 178 12.68 -10.00 -5.60
C ASN A 178 14.02 -10.15 -6.36
N ASN A 179 14.29 -9.26 -7.31
CA ASN A 179 15.49 -9.30 -8.15
C ASN A 179 16.63 -8.40 -7.65
N ARG A 180 16.42 -7.66 -6.56
CA ARG A 180 17.42 -6.77 -5.94
C ARG A 180 17.26 -6.81 -4.43
N ALA A 181 17.93 -7.75 -3.78
CA ALA A 181 17.76 -8.02 -2.35
C ALA A 181 18.09 -6.81 -1.44
N ASN A 182 18.89 -5.88 -1.91
CA ASN A 182 19.27 -4.66 -1.20
C ASN A 182 18.35 -3.45 -1.49
N HIS A 183 17.24 -3.65 -2.22
CA HIS A 183 16.24 -2.63 -2.53
C HIS A 183 14.93 -2.95 -1.81
N PHE A 184 14.38 -1.95 -1.15
CA PHE A 184 13.15 -2.07 -0.35
C PHE A 184 12.14 -0.99 -0.75
N THR A 185 10.87 -1.31 -0.56
CA THR A 185 9.77 -0.37 -0.64
C THR A 185 9.05 -0.35 0.70
N VAL A 186 8.93 0.83 1.29
CA VAL A 186 8.05 1.06 2.45
C VAL A 186 6.76 1.69 1.94
N THR A 187 5.63 1.15 2.37
CA THR A 187 4.31 1.70 2.08
C THR A 187 3.59 2.02 3.38
N GLU A 188 3.02 3.21 3.43
CA GLU A 188 2.38 3.73 4.63
C GLU A 188 1.02 4.32 4.28
N ILE A 189 0.04 4.16 5.16
CA ILE A 189 -1.25 4.84 5.10
C ILE A 189 -1.43 5.62 6.39
N TRP A 190 -1.65 6.91 6.24
CA TRP A 190 -1.81 7.86 7.34
C TRP A 190 -3.18 8.51 7.26
N LYS A 191 -3.81 8.73 8.41
CA LYS A 191 -5.15 9.34 8.51
C LYS A 191 -5.27 10.68 7.77
N ASP A 192 -4.22 11.48 7.80
CA ASP A 192 -4.14 12.80 7.17
C ASP A 192 -2.69 13.27 6.99
N ARG A 193 -2.50 14.44 6.39
CA ARG A 193 -1.18 15.05 6.18
C ARG A 193 -0.48 15.37 7.50
N ALA A 194 -1.18 15.84 8.51
CA ALA A 194 -0.58 16.18 9.80
C ALA A 194 -0.05 14.93 10.52
N ALA A 195 -0.66 13.78 10.28
CA ALA A 195 -0.21 12.51 10.84
C ALA A 195 1.18 12.10 10.28
N ILE A 196 1.36 12.17 8.96
CA ILE A 196 2.67 11.85 8.37
C ILE A 196 3.72 12.91 8.71
N ASP A 197 3.37 14.19 8.78
CA ASP A 197 4.29 15.25 9.19
C ASP A 197 4.79 15.02 10.64
N SER A 198 3.91 14.50 11.52
CA SER A 198 4.29 14.11 12.89
C SER A 198 5.19 12.88 12.91
N HIS A 199 4.89 11.86 12.06
CA HIS A 199 5.70 10.64 11.92
C HIS A 199 7.13 10.96 11.47
N VAL A 200 7.30 11.83 10.49
CA VAL A 200 8.63 12.27 10.01
C VAL A 200 9.47 12.84 11.14
N MET A 201 8.84 13.45 12.14
CA MET A 201 9.50 14.04 13.31
C MET A 201 9.62 13.07 14.50
N ALA A 202 9.02 11.90 14.44
CA ALA A 202 9.06 10.89 15.50
C ALA A 202 10.50 10.40 15.76
N ALA A 203 10.79 10.07 17.02
CA ALA A 203 12.13 9.63 17.41
C ALA A 203 12.57 8.35 16.68
N ALA A 204 11.65 7.39 16.48
CA ALA A 204 11.92 6.15 15.76
C ALA A 204 12.27 6.38 14.28
N THR A 205 11.57 7.31 13.61
CA THR A 205 11.82 7.67 12.21
C THR A 205 13.16 8.37 12.05
N LYS A 206 13.50 9.28 12.97
CA LYS A 206 14.80 9.98 12.99
C LYS A 206 15.95 9.00 13.22
N ASP A 207 15.84 8.12 14.22
CA ASP A 207 16.83 7.07 14.51
C ASP A 207 17.05 6.15 13.30
N PHE A 208 15.96 5.75 12.64
CA PHE A 208 16.04 4.94 11.42
C PHE A 208 16.81 5.68 10.31
N ARG A 209 16.45 6.95 10.01
CA ARG A 209 17.08 7.74 8.94
C ARG A 209 18.57 8.01 9.24
N GLU A 210 18.91 8.28 10.49
CA GLU A 210 20.29 8.47 10.93
C GLU A 210 21.13 7.21 10.71
N LYS A 211 20.63 6.05 11.12
CA LYS A 211 21.30 4.77 10.95
C LYS A 211 21.35 4.33 9.49
N LEU A 212 20.34 4.67 8.68
CA LEU A 212 20.29 4.36 7.26
C LEU A 212 21.36 5.11 6.47
N GLY A 213 21.67 6.37 6.83
CA GLY A 213 22.56 7.24 6.07
C GLY A 213 23.87 6.57 5.63
N PRO A 214 24.68 5.99 6.56
CA PRO A 214 25.95 5.33 6.23
C PRO A 214 25.81 4.07 5.37
N MET A 215 24.61 3.47 5.30
CA MET A 215 24.32 2.25 4.60
C MET A 215 23.68 2.47 3.23
N SER A 216 23.23 3.69 2.95
CA SER A 216 22.47 4.04 1.75
C SER A 216 23.26 3.80 0.48
N GLY A 217 22.61 3.11 -0.49
CA GLY A 217 23.07 2.96 -1.86
C GLY A 217 22.51 3.99 -2.82
N ALA A 218 21.44 4.69 -2.41
CA ALA A 218 20.80 5.76 -3.16
C ALA A 218 20.14 6.76 -2.21
N LEU A 219 19.63 7.86 -2.75
CA LEU A 219 18.90 8.87 -1.98
C LEU A 219 17.61 8.26 -1.41
N TYR A 220 17.24 8.67 -0.20
CA TYR A 220 15.97 8.35 0.41
C TYR A 220 14.86 9.08 -0.35
N ASP A 221 14.03 8.31 -1.08
CA ASP A 221 13.00 8.85 -1.98
C ASP A 221 11.60 8.53 -1.42
N GLU A 222 11.06 9.47 -0.65
CA GLU A 222 9.70 9.41 -0.10
C GLU A 222 8.75 10.23 -0.97
N ARG A 223 7.69 9.59 -1.44
CA ARG A 223 6.68 10.22 -2.29
C ARG A 223 5.30 10.08 -1.68
N LEU A 224 4.53 11.19 -1.70
CA LEU A 224 3.19 11.23 -1.12
C LEU A 224 2.12 11.16 -2.20
N TYR A 225 1.07 10.39 -1.88
CA TYR A 225 -0.02 10.09 -2.80
C TYR A 225 -1.39 10.24 -2.14
N LYS A 226 -2.41 10.33 -3.00
CA LYS A 226 -3.83 10.17 -2.66
C LYS A 226 -4.38 8.99 -3.46
N SER A 227 -5.35 8.30 -2.89
CA SER A 227 -6.16 7.32 -3.63
C SER A 227 -6.90 8.01 -4.76
N LEU A 228 -6.99 7.35 -5.93
CA LEU A 228 -7.61 7.88 -7.15
C LEU A 228 -9.10 7.48 -7.27
#